data_7d08e4cdad0ef03212a0d5ca379344cd
#
_entry.id   7d08e4cdad0ef03212a0d5ca379344cd
#
_cell.length_a   1.000
_cell.length_b   1.000
_cell.length_c   1.000
_cell.angle_alpha   90.00
_cell.angle_beta   90.00
_cell.angle_gamma   90.00
#
_symmetry.space_group_name_H-M   'P 1'
#
loop_
_entity.id
_entity.type
_entity.pdbx_description
1 polymer ?
#
loop_
_entity_poly.entity_id
_entity_poly.type
_entity_poly.pdbx_seq_one_letter_code
_entity_poly.pdbx_strand_id
1 'polypeptide(L)'
;MNTNQYLESNKQRFLDELIELLKIPSVSADSKHNEDTKRCAEAVKQALLDAGCDTAEICKTKGHPVVYAQKIIDPNLPTVLTYGHYDVQPPDPLNLWTSGPFEPVVKDGKIYARAVSYTHLTLPTSDLV
;
A
#
# COMPACT_ATOMS: atom_id res chain seq x y z
N MET A 1 15.21 9.62 -19.45
CA MET A 1 14.25 10.23 -18.49
C MET A 1 14.88 10.13 -17.12
N ASN A 2 14.99 11.23 -16.37
CA ASN A 2 15.43 11.16 -14.98
C ASN A 2 14.25 10.84 -14.04
N THR A 3 14.56 10.52 -12.77
CA THR A 3 13.54 10.09 -11.79
C THR A 3 12.42 11.12 -11.61
N ASN A 4 12.75 12.41 -11.54
CA ASN A 4 11.73 13.46 -11.37
C ASN A 4 10.78 13.55 -12.58
N GLN A 5 11.31 13.46 -13.80
CA GLN A 5 10.51 13.45 -15.01
C GLN A 5 9.58 12.23 -15.04
N TYR A 6 10.07 11.07 -14.60
CA TYR A 6 9.26 9.86 -14.51
C TYR A 6 8.12 10.02 -13.48
N LEU A 7 8.40 10.55 -12.30
CA LEU A 7 7.40 10.80 -11.26
C LEU A 7 6.32 11.77 -11.74
N GLU A 8 6.71 12.89 -12.32
CA GLU A 8 5.73 13.89 -12.81
C GLU A 8 4.87 13.33 -13.95
N SER A 9 5.45 12.60 -14.90
CA SER A 9 4.68 12.03 -16.01
C SER A 9 3.74 10.88 -15.62
N ASN A 10 3.96 10.26 -14.45
CA ASN A 10 3.15 9.14 -13.94
C ASN A 10 2.31 9.50 -12.70
N LYS A 11 2.32 10.76 -12.28
CA LYS A 11 1.69 11.21 -11.03
C LYS A 11 0.21 10.81 -10.92
N GLN A 12 -0.56 10.99 -11.99
CA GLN A 12 -1.98 10.60 -11.99
C GLN A 12 -2.14 9.10 -11.88
N ARG A 13 -1.35 8.31 -12.61
CA ARG A 13 -1.38 6.85 -12.50
C ARG A 13 -1.09 6.37 -11.08
N PHE A 14 -0.07 6.92 -10.41
CA PHE A 14 0.25 6.57 -9.03
C PHE A 14 -0.88 6.92 -8.06
N LEU A 15 -1.55 8.06 -8.29
CA LEU A 15 -2.71 8.45 -7.49
C LEU A 15 -3.87 7.47 -7.69
N ASP A 16 -4.17 7.09 -8.92
CA ASP A 16 -5.25 6.17 -9.24
C ASP A 16 -4.99 4.78 -8.65
N GLU A 17 -3.77 4.26 -8.78
CA GLU A 17 -3.34 2.98 -8.20
C GLU A 17 -3.48 2.99 -6.65
N LEU A 18 -3.07 4.08 -6.01
CA LEU A 18 -3.25 4.25 -4.57
C LEU A 18 -4.74 4.27 -4.18
N ILE A 19 -5.56 5.03 -4.90
CA ILE A 19 -7.01 5.11 -4.66
C ILE A 19 -7.65 3.72 -4.74
N GLU A 20 -7.29 2.89 -5.70
CA GLU A 20 -7.83 1.52 -5.81
C GLU A 20 -7.46 0.65 -4.60
N LEU A 21 -6.25 0.76 -4.07
CA LEU A 21 -5.85 0.07 -2.84
C LEU A 21 -6.64 0.57 -1.62
N LEU A 22 -6.86 1.87 -1.52
CA LEU A 22 -7.58 2.49 -0.39
C LEU A 22 -9.07 2.10 -0.33
N LYS A 23 -9.65 1.63 -1.43
CA LYS A 23 -11.03 1.11 -1.47
C LYS A 23 -11.19 -0.27 -0.85
N ILE A 24 -10.10 -0.98 -0.60
CA ILE A 24 -10.14 -2.35 -0.06
C ILE A 24 -10.14 -2.28 1.47
N PRO A 25 -11.21 -2.70 2.16
CA PRO A 25 -11.28 -2.64 3.62
C PRO A 25 -10.49 -3.78 4.27
N SER A 26 -9.17 -3.75 4.14
CA SER A 26 -8.24 -4.78 4.63
C SER A 26 -8.04 -4.73 6.16
N VAL A 27 -9.14 -4.71 6.91
CA VAL A 27 -9.14 -4.61 8.39
C VAL A 27 -8.75 -5.95 8.99
N SER A 28 -7.47 -6.12 9.30
CA SER A 28 -6.90 -7.39 9.79
C SER A 28 -7.42 -7.80 11.18
N ALA A 29 -7.85 -6.86 11.99
CA ALA A 29 -8.36 -7.09 13.34
C ALA A 29 -9.82 -7.60 13.39
N ASP A 30 -10.55 -7.59 12.27
CA ASP A 30 -11.95 -8.06 12.19
C ASP A 30 -12.05 -9.21 11.20
N SER A 31 -12.44 -10.38 11.69
CA SER A 31 -12.61 -11.61 10.88
C SER A 31 -13.60 -11.46 9.73
N LYS A 32 -14.56 -10.52 9.81
CA LYS A 32 -15.48 -10.21 8.71
C LYS A 32 -14.75 -9.70 7.46
N HIS A 33 -13.55 -9.12 7.63
CA HIS A 33 -12.71 -8.59 6.57
C HIS A 33 -11.57 -9.53 6.13
N ASN A 34 -11.60 -10.81 6.55
CA ASN A 34 -10.57 -11.77 6.14
C ASN A 34 -10.44 -11.91 4.62
N GLU A 35 -11.56 -11.92 3.90
CA GLU A 35 -11.53 -12.01 2.43
C GLU A 35 -11.07 -10.70 1.78
N ASP A 36 -11.40 -9.55 2.38
CA ASP A 36 -10.89 -8.25 1.94
C ASP A 36 -9.37 -8.16 2.12
N THR A 37 -8.87 -8.66 3.24
CA THR A 37 -7.41 -8.71 3.51
C THR A 37 -6.69 -9.60 2.49
N LYS A 38 -7.26 -10.74 2.12
CA LYS A 38 -6.72 -11.59 1.04
C LYS A 38 -6.77 -10.88 -0.32
N ARG A 39 -7.88 -10.23 -0.64
CA ARG A 39 -8.03 -9.44 -1.87
C ARG A 39 -6.99 -8.31 -1.95
N CYS A 40 -6.72 -7.65 -0.82
CA CYS A 40 -5.68 -6.64 -0.75
C CYS A 40 -4.29 -7.24 -1.00
N ALA A 41 -3.98 -8.41 -0.44
CA ALA A 41 -2.72 -9.12 -0.70
C ALA A 41 -2.56 -9.46 -2.19
N GLU A 42 -3.61 -9.92 -2.87
CA GLU A 42 -3.57 -10.17 -4.33
C GLU A 42 -3.34 -8.87 -5.12
N ALA A 43 -4.01 -7.77 -4.74
CA ALA A 43 -3.83 -6.47 -5.38
C ALA A 43 -2.38 -5.96 -5.22
N VAL A 44 -1.80 -6.08 -4.02
CA VAL A 44 -0.39 -5.70 -3.76
C VAL A 44 0.56 -6.58 -4.57
N LYS A 45 0.34 -7.90 -4.61
CA LYS A 45 1.13 -8.82 -5.44
C LYS A 45 1.11 -8.40 -6.91
N GLN A 46 -0.07 -8.12 -7.45
CA GLN A 46 -0.20 -7.70 -8.85
C GLN A 46 0.53 -6.37 -9.10
N ALA A 47 0.35 -5.38 -8.21
CA ALA A 47 1.04 -4.09 -8.30
C ALA A 47 2.57 -4.23 -8.31
N LEU A 48 3.12 -5.15 -7.52
CA LEU A 48 4.57 -5.44 -7.50
C LEU A 48 5.05 -6.06 -8.82
N LEU A 49 4.27 -6.98 -9.42
CA LEU A 49 4.57 -7.54 -10.75
C LEU A 49 4.50 -6.45 -11.83
N ASP A 50 3.48 -5.61 -11.81
CA ASP A 50 3.30 -4.50 -12.76
C ASP A 50 4.41 -3.44 -12.62
N ALA A 51 4.93 -3.26 -11.40
CA ALA A 51 6.10 -2.43 -11.13
C ALA A 51 7.42 -3.04 -11.64
N GLY A 52 7.39 -4.29 -12.11
CA GLY A 52 8.52 -4.97 -12.74
C GLY A 52 9.33 -5.86 -11.79
N CYS A 53 8.75 -6.33 -10.69
CA CYS A 53 9.35 -7.42 -9.92
C CYS A 53 9.42 -8.69 -10.76
N ASP A 54 10.51 -9.44 -10.62
CA ASP A 54 10.73 -10.69 -11.35
C ASP A 54 9.79 -11.79 -10.85
N THR A 55 9.50 -11.78 -9.55
CA THR A 55 8.57 -12.70 -8.91
C THR A 55 7.79 -11.99 -7.81
N ALA A 56 6.55 -12.40 -7.59
CA ALA A 56 5.76 -12.04 -6.43
C ALA A 56 4.85 -13.21 -6.02
N GLU A 57 4.81 -13.51 -4.73
CA GLU A 57 4.05 -14.63 -4.20
C GLU A 57 3.32 -14.25 -2.90
N ILE A 58 2.23 -14.97 -2.61
CA ILE A 58 1.48 -14.84 -1.36
C ILE A 58 1.86 -16.00 -0.46
N CYS A 59 2.65 -15.70 0.56
CA CYS A 59 3.12 -16.66 1.55
C CYS A 59 2.08 -16.84 2.64
N LYS A 60 1.56 -18.05 2.80
CA LYS A 60 0.61 -18.40 3.86
C LYS A 60 1.29 -18.34 5.22
N THR A 61 0.61 -17.78 6.21
CA THR A 61 1.03 -17.76 7.62
C THR A 61 -0.06 -18.34 8.50
N LYS A 62 0.16 -18.36 9.83
CA LYS A 62 -0.89 -18.71 10.80
C LYS A 62 -1.96 -17.62 10.95
N GLY A 63 -1.65 -16.39 10.52
CA GLY A 63 -2.56 -15.26 10.47
C GLY A 63 -2.86 -14.84 9.02
N HIS A 64 -2.77 -13.53 8.76
CA HIS A 64 -2.92 -13.00 7.41
C HIS A 64 -1.68 -13.30 6.55
N PRO A 65 -1.83 -13.45 5.24
CA PRO A 65 -0.72 -13.79 4.36
C PRO A 65 0.30 -12.66 4.25
N VAL A 66 1.53 -13.01 3.91
CA VAL A 66 2.59 -12.05 3.57
C VAL A 66 2.76 -12.05 2.05
N VAL A 67 2.87 -10.88 1.46
CA VAL A 67 3.26 -10.74 0.05
C VAL A 67 4.77 -10.57 -0.01
N TYR A 68 5.43 -11.47 -0.70
CA TYR A 68 6.88 -11.42 -0.94
C TYR A 68 7.15 -11.22 -2.43
N ALA A 69 7.98 -10.26 -2.75
CA ALA A 69 8.40 -10.02 -4.13
C ALA A 69 9.88 -9.69 -4.20
N GLN A 70 10.50 -9.93 -5.34
CA GLN A 70 11.90 -9.61 -5.58
C GLN A 70 12.16 -9.12 -6.98
N LYS A 71 13.18 -8.27 -7.08
CA LYS A 71 13.82 -7.82 -8.31
C LYS A 71 15.32 -7.90 -8.13
N ILE A 72 15.96 -8.84 -8.77
CA ILE A 72 17.42 -9.02 -8.68
C ILE A 72 18.04 -8.62 -10.02
N ILE A 73 18.71 -7.47 -10.05
CA ILE A 73 19.38 -6.94 -11.24
C ILE A 73 20.75 -7.61 -11.42
N ASP A 74 21.52 -7.68 -10.35
CA ASP A 74 22.84 -8.33 -10.31
C ASP A 74 23.04 -8.93 -8.90
N PRO A 75 23.27 -10.25 -8.79
CA PRO A 75 23.44 -10.90 -7.48
C PRO A 75 24.71 -10.47 -6.73
N ASN A 76 25.65 -9.80 -7.39
CA ASN A 76 26.87 -9.28 -6.77
C ASN A 76 26.69 -7.88 -6.17
N LEU A 77 25.54 -7.22 -6.42
CA LEU A 77 25.22 -5.92 -5.84
C LEU A 77 24.48 -6.07 -4.51
N PRO A 78 24.58 -5.06 -3.62
CA PRO A 78 23.77 -5.04 -2.41
C PRO A 78 22.28 -5.12 -2.70
N THR A 79 21.57 -5.92 -1.92
CA THR A 79 20.10 -6.04 -1.99
C THR A 79 19.46 -5.15 -0.95
N VAL A 80 18.48 -4.35 -1.37
CA VAL A 80 17.67 -3.50 -0.47
C VAL A 80 16.38 -4.24 -0.15
N LEU A 81 16.10 -4.41 1.14
CA LEU A 81 14.82 -4.92 1.63
C LEU A 81 13.90 -3.75 1.93
N THR A 82 12.76 -3.69 1.23
CA THR A 82 11.68 -2.74 1.53
C THR A 82 10.57 -3.47 2.28
N TYR A 83 10.12 -2.91 3.40
CA TYR A 83 9.02 -3.44 4.18
C TYR A 83 7.86 -2.43 4.21
N GLY A 84 6.65 -2.95 4.11
CA GLY A 84 5.40 -2.19 4.31
C GLY A 84 4.29 -3.13 4.74
N HIS A 85 3.19 -2.58 5.26
CA HIS A 85 2.00 -3.38 5.57
C HIS A 85 0.82 -2.93 4.71
N TYR A 86 -0.08 -3.84 4.38
CA TYR A 86 -1.25 -3.61 3.54
C TYR A 86 -2.58 -3.70 4.30
N ASP A 87 -2.53 -4.05 5.59
CA ASP A 87 -3.70 -4.05 6.45
C ASP A 87 -3.94 -2.69 7.09
N VAL A 88 -5.14 -2.50 7.59
CA VAL A 88 -5.58 -1.25 8.20
C VAL A 88 -6.28 -1.47 9.53
N GLN A 89 -6.29 -0.43 10.35
CA GLN A 89 -7.04 -0.40 11.60
C GLN A 89 -8.56 -0.26 11.33
N PRO A 90 -9.43 -0.73 12.24
CA PRO A 90 -10.85 -0.46 12.17
C PRO A 90 -11.15 1.03 12.04
N PRO A 91 -12.17 1.41 11.25
CA PRO A 91 -12.47 2.83 10.98
C PRO A 91 -13.36 3.50 12.05
N ASP A 92 -13.51 2.88 13.20
CA ASP A 92 -14.36 3.40 14.28
C ASP A 92 -13.83 4.72 14.90
N PRO A 93 -14.73 5.61 15.31
CA PRO A 93 -16.19 5.57 15.19
C PRO A 93 -16.67 6.04 13.81
N LEU A 94 -17.54 5.25 13.16
CA LEU A 94 -18.01 5.49 11.79
C LEU A 94 -18.78 6.82 11.63
N ASN A 95 -19.45 7.28 12.66
CA ASN A 95 -20.26 8.51 12.63
C ASN A 95 -19.43 9.81 12.56
N LEU A 96 -18.12 9.73 12.72
CA LEU A 96 -17.21 10.89 12.59
C LEU A 96 -16.65 11.06 11.17
N TRP A 97 -16.88 10.10 10.28
CA TRP A 97 -16.41 10.19 8.91
C TRP A 97 -17.34 11.06 8.07
N THR A 98 -16.77 12.02 7.33
CA THR A 98 -17.52 12.88 6.40
C THR A 98 -17.84 12.15 5.09
N SER A 99 -16.95 11.23 4.67
CA SER A 99 -17.14 10.28 3.57
C SER A 99 -16.96 8.88 4.11
N GLY A 100 -17.39 7.85 3.39
CA GLY A 100 -17.12 6.47 3.80
C GLY A 100 -15.62 6.24 4.00
N PRO A 101 -15.19 5.51 5.05
CA PRO A 101 -13.76 5.34 5.35
C PRO A 101 -12.97 4.67 4.21
N PHE A 102 -13.62 3.86 3.38
CA PHE A 102 -13.06 3.20 2.20
C PHE A 102 -13.59 3.81 0.89
N GLU A 103 -14.05 5.06 0.95
CA GLU A 103 -14.43 5.89 -0.19
C GLU A 103 -13.45 7.07 -0.29
N PRO A 104 -12.27 6.86 -0.91
CA PRO A 104 -11.22 7.87 -0.98
C PRO A 104 -11.71 9.15 -1.65
N VAL A 105 -11.52 10.28 -1.00
CA VAL A 105 -11.84 11.61 -1.54
C VAL A 105 -10.57 12.42 -1.67
N VAL A 106 -10.33 12.94 -2.88
CA VAL A 106 -9.23 13.89 -3.14
C VAL A 106 -9.80 15.30 -3.06
N LYS A 107 -9.32 16.08 -2.10
CA LYS A 107 -9.76 17.47 -1.89
C LYS A 107 -8.58 18.32 -1.42
N ASP A 108 -8.43 19.51 -2.01
CA ASP A 108 -7.41 20.50 -1.63
C ASP A 108 -5.98 19.90 -1.62
N GLY A 109 -5.66 19.03 -2.59
CA GLY A 109 -4.36 18.37 -2.71
C GLY A 109 -4.09 17.29 -1.66
N LYS A 110 -5.11 16.86 -0.92
CA LYS A 110 -5.03 15.80 0.11
C LYS A 110 -5.97 14.65 -0.21
N ILE A 111 -5.61 13.44 0.23
CA ILE A 111 -6.45 12.25 0.15
C ILE A 111 -7.03 11.98 1.54
N TYR A 112 -8.34 11.81 1.60
CA TYR A 112 -9.08 11.47 2.82
C TYR A 112 -9.65 10.07 2.68
N ALA A 113 -9.15 9.14 3.47
CA ALA A 113 -9.62 7.75 3.55
C ALA A 113 -9.03 7.05 4.79
N ARG A 114 -9.53 5.85 5.14
CA ARG A 114 -8.80 4.94 6.02
C ARG A 114 -7.59 4.39 5.24
N ALA A 115 -6.53 3.97 5.94
CA ALA A 115 -5.26 3.49 5.39
C ALA A 115 -4.34 4.57 4.80
N VAL A 116 -4.70 5.83 4.86
CA VAL A 116 -3.78 6.90 4.52
C VAL A 116 -2.80 7.10 5.67
N SER A 117 -1.54 6.99 5.38
CA SER A 117 -0.32 7.18 6.16
C SER A 117 -0.47 7.68 7.61
N TYR A 118 0.37 7.18 8.50
CA TYR A 118 0.51 7.72 9.86
C TYR A 118 0.86 9.22 9.81
N THR A 119 0.17 10.03 10.62
CA THR A 119 0.38 11.49 10.68
C THR A 119 1.79 11.88 11.13
N HIS A 120 2.57 10.96 11.66
CA HIS A 120 3.96 11.15 12.10
C HIS A 120 4.99 10.36 11.31
N LEU A 121 4.62 9.75 10.20
CA LEU A 121 5.55 9.20 9.21
C LEU A 121 6.24 10.30 8.37
N THR A 122 6.05 11.54 8.76
CA THR A 122 6.74 12.65 8.15
C THR A 122 8.11 12.81 8.79
N LEU A 123 9.15 12.43 8.05
CA LEU A 123 10.46 13.06 8.06
C LEU A 123 11.55 12.63 9.06
N PRO A 124 11.33 12.25 10.30
CA PRO A 124 12.49 11.88 11.11
C PRO A 124 13.11 10.53 10.74
N THR A 125 12.41 9.73 9.96
CA THR A 125 12.91 8.41 9.57
C THR A 125 13.92 8.43 8.45
N SER A 126 13.98 9.50 7.66
CA SER A 126 15.02 9.67 6.64
C SER A 126 16.37 10.11 7.24
N ASP A 127 16.36 10.63 8.46
CA ASP A 127 17.56 11.08 9.17
C ASP A 127 18.15 10.02 10.09
N LEU A 128 17.56 8.82 10.14
CA LEU A 128 17.99 7.70 10.99
C LEU A 128 18.60 6.52 10.21
N VAL A 129 18.93 6.74 8.94
CA VAL A 129 19.62 5.74 8.11
C VAL A 129 21.01 6.26 7.72
#